data_dd9baa612d1a977e7a18df5becae46a1
#
_entry.id   dd9baa612d1a977e7a18df5becae46a1
#
_cell.length_a   1.000
_cell.length_b   1.000
_cell.length_c   1.000
_cell.angle_alpha   90.00
_cell.angle_beta   90.00
_cell.angle_gamma   90.00
#
_symmetry.space_group_name_H-M   'P 1'
#
loop_
_entity.id
_entity.type
_entity.pdbx_description
1 polymer ?
#
loop_
_entity_poly.entity_id
_entity_poly.type
_entity_poly.pdbx_seq_one_letter_code
_entity_poly.pdbx_strand_id
1 'polypeptide(L)'
;MKKEIVISEKAPKAIGPYSAATKFGDLIFTSGQLGFDPQTGDLVPGGVEAEARQALTNVKNVLEAAGSSLENVLKTTVFLKDINDFALVNAIYAEFFTVNHPARSAFQVAALPKGGSVEIETIACVVK
;
A
#
# COMPACT_ATOMS: atom_id res chain seq x y z
N MET A 1 23.61 12.16 -0.76
CA MET A 1 22.25 11.55 -0.80
C MET A 1 22.40 10.05 -0.83
N LYS A 2 21.74 9.34 0.05
CA LYS A 2 21.86 7.89 0.17
C LYS A 2 20.51 7.26 0.41
N LYS A 3 20.43 5.94 0.16
CA LYS A 3 19.22 5.18 0.44
C LYS A 3 18.98 5.10 1.96
N GLU A 4 17.76 5.39 2.37
CA GLU A 4 17.32 5.25 3.75
C GLU A 4 16.25 4.17 3.82
N ILE A 5 16.26 3.41 4.90
CA ILE A 5 15.27 2.35 5.17
C ILE A 5 14.17 2.95 6.04
N VAL A 6 12.93 2.66 5.68
CA VAL A 6 11.76 3.11 6.45
C VAL A 6 11.15 1.93 7.18
N ILE A 7 10.89 2.11 8.46
CA ILE A 7 10.23 1.13 9.32
C ILE A 7 9.00 1.80 9.91
N SER A 8 7.86 1.11 9.89
CA SER A 8 6.64 1.58 10.54
C SER A 8 6.16 0.53 11.54
N GLU A 9 5.99 0.94 12.79
CA GLU A 9 5.44 0.05 13.81
C GLU A 9 3.93 -0.12 13.67
N LYS A 10 3.29 0.72 12.88
CA LYS A 10 1.83 0.69 12.64
C LYS A 10 1.44 -0.07 11.38
N ALA A 11 2.41 -0.66 10.69
CA ALA A 11 2.18 -1.47 9.51
C ALA A 11 2.77 -2.87 9.73
N PRO A 12 2.38 -3.86 8.92
CA PRO A 12 2.91 -5.21 9.06
C PRO A 12 4.43 -5.23 8.93
N LYS A 13 5.09 -6.06 9.73
CA LYS A 13 6.54 -6.25 9.65
C LYS A 13 6.90 -6.91 8.33
N ALA A 14 8.02 -6.50 7.75
CA ALA A 14 8.58 -7.20 6.61
C ALA A 14 9.00 -8.62 7.05
N ILE A 15 8.49 -9.62 6.36
CA ILE A 15 8.71 -11.02 6.69
C ILE A 15 9.70 -11.70 5.75
N GLY A 16 10.56 -10.93 5.10
CA GLY A 16 11.56 -11.43 4.17
C GLY A 16 12.67 -10.39 3.99
N PRO A 17 13.54 -10.59 3.02
CA PRO A 17 14.68 -9.69 2.79
C PRO A 17 14.24 -8.42 2.02
N TYR A 18 13.32 -7.66 2.60
CA TYR A 18 12.84 -6.40 2.03
C TYR A 18 12.48 -5.43 3.15
N SER A 19 12.36 -4.15 2.80
CA SER A 19 11.95 -3.09 3.73
C SER A 19 10.51 -2.66 3.40
N ALA A 20 9.78 -2.15 4.38
CA ALA A 20 8.44 -1.62 4.15
C ALA A 20 8.46 -0.48 3.14
N ALA A 21 9.50 0.34 3.18
CA ALA A 21 9.75 1.38 2.18
C ALA A 21 11.22 1.76 2.18
N THR A 22 11.64 2.37 1.08
CA THR A 22 12.95 3.00 0.97
C THR A 22 12.76 4.44 0.54
N LYS A 23 13.74 5.27 0.85
CA LYS A 23 13.70 6.70 0.60
C LYS A 23 15.02 7.13 0.00
N PHE A 24 14.96 7.96 -1.03
CA PHE A 24 16.14 8.54 -1.65
C PHE A 24 15.84 9.98 -2.02
N GLY A 25 16.53 10.91 -1.38
CA GLY A 25 16.18 12.32 -1.52
C GLY A 25 14.77 12.57 -1.04
N ASP A 26 13.94 13.15 -1.88
CA ASP A 26 12.56 13.45 -1.56
C ASP A 26 11.58 12.37 -2.04
N LEU A 27 12.08 11.28 -2.63
CA LEU A 27 11.24 10.19 -3.15
C LEU A 27 11.18 9.02 -2.18
N ILE A 28 9.99 8.44 -2.08
CA ILE A 28 9.70 7.29 -1.23
C ILE A 28 9.08 6.20 -2.09
N PHE A 29 9.58 4.98 -1.92
CA PHE A 29 9.09 3.80 -2.63
C PHE A 29 8.59 2.81 -1.58
N THR A 30 7.28 2.54 -1.53
CA THR A 30 6.78 1.53 -0.61
C THR A 30 6.80 0.16 -1.26
N SER A 31 7.03 -0.86 -0.46
CA SER A 31 6.73 -2.23 -0.87
C SER A 31 5.22 -2.38 -1.00
N GLY A 32 4.79 -3.42 -1.70
CA GLY A 32 3.38 -3.74 -1.80
C GLY A 32 2.80 -4.06 -0.43
N GLN A 33 1.62 -3.51 -0.15
CA GLN A 33 0.89 -3.77 1.08
C GLN A 33 -0.37 -4.53 0.75
N LEU A 34 -0.56 -5.66 1.45
CA LEU A 34 -1.79 -6.43 1.43
C LEU A 34 -2.61 -6.08 2.68
N GLY A 35 -3.77 -6.66 2.80
CA GLY A 35 -4.64 -6.44 3.96
C GLY A 35 -4.23 -7.24 5.19
N PHE A 36 -2.95 -7.27 5.53
CA PHE A 36 -2.48 -7.92 6.75
C PHE A 36 -2.72 -7.04 7.96
N ASP A 37 -3.23 -7.63 9.03
CA ASP A 37 -3.32 -6.97 10.32
C ASP A 37 -1.91 -6.84 10.89
N PRO A 38 -1.45 -5.62 11.23
CA PRO A 38 -0.10 -5.44 11.76
C PRO A 38 0.18 -6.19 13.06
N GLN A 39 -0.86 -6.48 13.84
CA GLN A 39 -0.70 -7.14 15.14
C GLN A 39 -0.59 -8.67 15.00
N THR A 40 -1.32 -9.26 14.06
CA THR A 40 -1.34 -10.71 13.90
C THR A 40 -0.48 -11.21 12.75
N GLY A 41 -0.25 -10.38 11.74
CA GLY A 41 0.45 -10.76 10.51
C GLY A 41 -0.42 -11.55 9.53
N ASP A 42 -1.70 -11.73 9.83
CA ASP A 42 -2.63 -12.46 8.98
C ASP A 42 -3.54 -11.51 8.21
N LEU A 43 -4.08 -11.99 7.09
CA LEU A 43 -5.09 -11.24 6.35
C LEU A 43 -6.30 -10.99 7.25
N VAL A 44 -6.82 -9.76 7.21
CA VAL A 44 -8.04 -9.43 7.96
C VAL A 44 -9.22 -10.23 7.40
N PRO A 45 -10.16 -10.65 8.23
CA PRO A 45 -11.38 -11.30 7.76
C PRO A 45 -12.31 -10.29 7.08
N GLY A 46 -13.20 -10.76 6.23
CA GLY A 46 -14.21 -9.91 5.60
C GLY A 46 -14.07 -9.77 4.09
N GLY A 47 -13.11 -10.46 3.48
CA GLY A 47 -12.95 -10.50 2.04
C GLY A 47 -12.30 -9.27 1.44
N VAL A 48 -12.54 -9.05 0.15
CA VAL A 48 -11.86 -8.01 -0.65
C VAL A 48 -12.03 -6.62 -0.05
N GLU A 49 -13.23 -6.27 0.38
CA GLU A 49 -13.48 -4.93 0.94
C GLU A 49 -12.64 -4.67 2.18
N ALA A 50 -12.65 -5.60 3.13
CA ALA A 50 -11.86 -5.48 4.35
C ALA A 50 -10.38 -5.47 4.05
N GLU A 51 -9.92 -6.32 3.13
CA GLU A 51 -8.51 -6.38 2.74
C GLU A 51 -8.07 -5.08 2.07
N ALA A 52 -8.90 -4.50 1.22
CA ALA A 52 -8.58 -3.24 0.55
C ALA A 52 -8.43 -2.10 1.56
N ARG A 53 -9.34 -1.99 2.53
CA ARG A 53 -9.26 -0.97 3.59
C ARG A 53 -8.00 -1.14 4.42
N GLN A 54 -7.68 -2.36 4.78
CA GLN A 54 -6.48 -2.63 5.59
C GLN A 54 -5.20 -2.37 4.79
N ALA A 55 -5.17 -2.77 3.52
CA ALA A 55 -4.01 -2.52 2.66
C ALA A 55 -3.73 -1.02 2.54
N LEU A 56 -4.76 -0.21 2.31
CA LEU A 56 -4.62 1.24 2.20
C LEU A 56 -4.25 1.89 3.53
N THR A 57 -4.77 1.37 4.63
CA THR A 57 -4.37 1.83 5.97
C THR A 57 -2.89 1.52 6.21
N ASN A 58 -2.43 0.34 5.81
CA ASN A 58 -1.01 -0.02 5.92
C ASN A 58 -0.13 0.90 5.08
N VAL A 59 -0.53 1.18 3.84
CA VAL A 59 0.17 2.14 2.97
C VAL A 59 0.27 3.50 3.65
N LYS A 60 -0.84 4.01 4.16
CA LYS A 60 -0.87 5.29 4.86
C LYS A 60 0.13 5.32 6.01
N ASN A 61 0.13 4.28 6.84
CA ASN A 61 1.02 4.22 8.00
C ASN A 61 2.50 4.14 7.60
N VAL A 62 2.84 3.43 6.53
CA VAL A 62 4.21 3.38 6.01
C VAL A 62 4.62 4.76 5.51
N LEU A 63 3.75 5.44 4.76
CA LEU A 63 4.05 6.76 4.22
C LEU A 63 4.27 7.79 5.34
N GLU A 64 3.44 7.75 6.38
CA GLU A 64 3.59 8.66 7.51
C GLU A 64 4.90 8.43 8.26
N ALA A 65 5.32 7.18 8.40
CA ALA A 65 6.61 6.84 8.99
C ALA A 65 7.78 7.37 8.14
N ALA A 66 7.58 7.53 6.84
CA ALA A 66 8.59 8.03 5.92
C ALA A 66 8.60 9.56 5.80
N GLY A 67 7.69 10.26 6.47
CA GLY A 67 7.57 11.72 6.38
C GLY A 67 6.70 12.18 5.21
N SER A 68 5.76 11.36 4.78
CA SER A 68 4.85 11.67 3.69
C SER A 68 3.38 11.47 4.13
N SER A 69 2.50 11.38 3.18
CA SER A 69 1.07 11.16 3.41
C SER A 69 0.43 10.67 2.12
N LEU A 70 -0.82 10.23 2.20
CA LEU A 70 -1.57 9.81 1.02
C LEU A 70 -1.71 10.93 -0.02
N GLU A 71 -1.80 12.18 0.43
CA GLU A 71 -1.91 13.34 -0.47
C GLU A 71 -0.67 13.55 -1.32
N ASN A 72 0.45 13.00 -0.90
CA ASN A 72 1.75 13.17 -1.57
C ASN A 72 2.17 11.95 -2.38
N VAL A 73 1.26 11.01 -2.59
CA VAL A 73 1.49 9.86 -3.46
C VAL A 73 1.47 10.31 -4.92
N LEU A 74 2.52 9.96 -5.65
CA LEU A 74 2.69 10.31 -7.06
C LEU A 74 2.13 9.23 -7.96
N LYS A 75 2.29 7.97 -7.56
CA LYS A 75 1.91 6.82 -8.37
C LYS A 75 1.51 5.66 -7.45
N THR A 76 0.43 4.97 -7.83
CA THR A 76 0.08 3.68 -7.22
C THR A 76 0.05 2.60 -8.27
N THR A 77 0.31 1.36 -7.83
CA THR A 77 0.04 0.16 -8.61
C THR A 77 -0.85 -0.73 -7.77
N VAL A 78 -1.99 -1.11 -8.32
CA VAL A 78 -2.98 -1.95 -7.65
C VAL A 78 -2.99 -3.32 -8.32
N PHE A 79 -2.63 -4.34 -7.56
CA PHE A 79 -2.62 -5.73 -8.02
C PHE A 79 -3.86 -6.43 -7.47
N LEU A 80 -4.63 -7.05 -8.35
CA LEU A 80 -5.87 -7.73 -7.98
C LEU A 80 -5.78 -9.23 -8.23
N LYS A 81 -6.32 -10.00 -7.31
CA LYS A 81 -6.48 -11.45 -7.51
C LYS A 81 -7.52 -11.72 -8.59
N ASP A 82 -8.56 -10.89 -8.66
CA ASP A 82 -9.66 -11.01 -9.61
C ASP A 82 -10.04 -9.63 -10.11
N ILE A 83 -9.92 -9.41 -11.41
CA ILE A 83 -10.26 -8.13 -12.03
C ILE A 83 -11.73 -7.73 -11.84
N ASN A 84 -12.60 -8.72 -11.60
CA ASN A 84 -14.01 -8.44 -11.34
C ASN A 84 -14.24 -7.71 -10.00
N ASP A 85 -13.24 -7.69 -9.12
CA ASP A 85 -13.29 -6.93 -7.86
C ASP A 85 -12.87 -5.47 -8.04
N PHE A 86 -12.50 -5.07 -9.26
CA PHE A 86 -11.96 -3.73 -9.50
C PHE A 86 -12.93 -2.62 -9.06
N ALA A 87 -14.20 -2.72 -9.38
CA ALA A 87 -15.18 -1.69 -9.04
C ALA A 87 -15.30 -1.53 -7.51
N LEU A 88 -15.32 -2.63 -6.77
CA LEU A 88 -15.38 -2.61 -5.31
C LEU A 88 -14.13 -1.98 -4.70
N VAL A 89 -12.95 -2.42 -5.15
CA VAL A 89 -11.68 -1.88 -4.67
C VAL A 89 -11.55 -0.41 -5.02
N ASN A 90 -11.99 -0.04 -6.24
CA ASN A 90 -11.94 1.36 -6.69
C ASN A 90 -12.79 2.29 -5.80
N ALA A 91 -13.95 1.83 -5.36
CA ALA A 91 -14.81 2.61 -4.47
C ALA A 91 -14.12 2.86 -3.12
N ILE A 92 -13.44 1.85 -2.58
CA ILE A 92 -12.70 1.98 -1.32
C ILE A 92 -11.46 2.85 -1.51
N TYR A 93 -10.74 2.66 -2.59
CA TYR A 93 -9.58 3.48 -2.96
C TYR A 93 -9.96 4.96 -2.97
N ALA A 94 -11.14 5.31 -3.51
CA ALA A 94 -11.61 6.69 -3.56
C ALA A 94 -11.86 7.30 -2.17
N GLU A 95 -12.07 6.49 -1.14
CA GLU A 95 -12.22 6.99 0.23
C GLU A 95 -10.88 7.45 0.81
N PHE A 96 -9.77 6.92 0.32
CA PHE A 96 -8.42 7.24 0.79
C PHE A 96 -7.74 8.31 -0.06
N PHE A 97 -7.95 8.27 -1.37
CA PHE A 97 -7.40 9.25 -2.32
C PHE A 97 -8.54 10.12 -2.84
N THR A 98 -8.78 11.24 -2.14
CA THR A 98 -9.97 12.05 -2.34
C THR A 98 -9.77 13.25 -3.28
N VAL A 99 -8.56 13.82 -3.33
CA VAL A 99 -8.24 14.98 -4.16
C VAL A 99 -6.85 14.81 -4.77
N ASN A 100 -6.60 15.48 -5.91
CA ASN A 100 -5.30 15.45 -6.57
C ASN A 100 -4.78 14.01 -6.72
N HIS A 101 -5.57 13.19 -7.39
CA HIS A 101 -5.33 11.75 -7.49
C HIS A 101 -3.95 11.42 -8.04
N PRO A 102 -3.27 10.40 -7.50
CA PRO A 102 -2.01 9.93 -8.08
C PRO A 102 -2.26 9.26 -9.44
N ALA A 103 -1.20 9.15 -10.23
CA ALA A 103 -1.24 8.27 -11.39
C ALA A 103 -1.42 6.83 -10.89
N ARG A 104 -2.05 5.97 -11.69
CA ARG A 104 -2.34 4.60 -11.26
C ARG A 104 -2.32 3.62 -12.43
N SER A 105 -1.80 2.43 -12.15
CA SER A 105 -2.03 1.24 -12.97
C SER A 105 -2.70 0.19 -12.10
N ALA A 106 -3.65 -0.57 -12.66
CA ALA A 106 -4.36 -1.62 -11.95
C ALA A 106 -4.62 -2.79 -12.87
N PHE A 107 -4.35 -4.01 -12.40
CA PHE A 107 -4.53 -5.20 -13.23
C PHE A 107 -4.61 -6.46 -12.36
N GLN A 108 -5.09 -7.55 -12.98
CA GLN A 108 -5.14 -8.85 -12.35
C GLN A 108 -3.77 -9.51 -12.45
N VAL A 109 -3.36 -10.19 -11.38
CA VAL A 109 -2.12 -10.97 -11.33
C VAL A 109 -2.44 -12.45 -11.18
N ALA A 110 -1.44 -13.30 -11.40
CA ALA A 110 -1.61 -14.75 -11.32
C ALA A 110 -1.95 -15.19 -9.89
N ALA A 111 -1.31 -14.60 -8.88
CA ALA A 111 -1.55 -14.88 -7.47
C ALA A 111 -0.92 -13.79 -6.60
N LEU A 112 -1.44 -13.65 -5.39
CA LEU A 112 -0.88 -12.76 -4.39
C LEU A 112 -0.45 -13.55 -3.16
N PRO A 113 0.50 -13.03 -2.37
CA PRO A 113 0.95 -13.72 -1.15
C PRO A 113 -0.21 -14.07 -0.24
N LYS A 114 -0.14 -15.27 0.35
CA LYS A 114 -1.12 -15.81 1.31
C LYS A 114 -2.56 -15.78 0.82
N GLY A 115 -2.76 -15.82 -0.51
CA GLY A 115 -4.09 -15.79 -1.10
C GLY A 115 -4.79 -14.46 -0.99
N GLY A 116 -4.05 -13.37 -0.84
CA GLY A 116 -4.62 -12.03 -0.75
C GLY A 116 -5.42 -11.65 -1.97
N SER A 117 -6.40 -10.78 -1.80
CA SER A 117 -7.29 -10.33 -2.86
C SER A 117 -6.79 -9.06 -3.54
N VAL A 118 -6.00 -8.25 -2.85
CA VAL A 118 -5.50 -6.97 -3.35
C VAL A 118 -4.17 -6.64 -2.70
N GLU A 119 -3.28 -6.04 -3.49
CA GLU A 119 -2.00 -5.51 -3.03
C GLU A 119 -1.76 -4.16 -3.68
N ILE A 120 -1.22 -3.20 -2.93
CA ILE A 120 -1.01 -1.84 -3.41
C ILE A 120 0.40 -1.38 -3.05
N GLU A 121 1.13 -0.89 -4.04
CA GLU A 121 2.43 -0.24 -3.82
C GLU A 121 2.36 1.21 -4.27
N THR A 122 3.26 2.05 -3.76
CA THR A 122 3.24 3.48 -4.07
C THR A 122 4.63 4.06 -4.27
N ILE A 123 4.65 5.16 -5.03
CA ILE A 123 5.78 6.10 -5.08
C ILE A 123 5.21 7.43 -4.57
N ALA A 124 5.90 8.03 -3.61
CA ALA A 124 5.45 9.26 -2.97
C ALA A 124 6.61 10.24 -2.82
N CYS A 125 6.29 11.46 -2.41
CA CYS A 125 7.32 12.45 -2.09
C CYS A 125 7.21 12.88 -0.63
N VAL A 126 8.33 13.38 -0.11
CA VAL A 126 8.38 13.89 1.26
C VAL A 126 7.60 15.18 1.35
N VAL A 127 6.87 15.35 2.45
CA VAL A 127 6.20 16.62 2.77
C VAL A 127 7.24 17.58 3.33
N LYS A 128 7.30 18.75 2.74
CA LYS A 128 8.23 19.79 3.20
C LYS A 128 7.50 21.00 3.76
#